data_21da89c83ea4d71039e04ac61959aad2
#
_entry.id   21da89c83ea4d71039e04ac61959aad2
#
_cell.length_a   1.000
_cell.length_b   1.000
_cell.length_c   1.000
_cell.angle_alpha   90.00
_cell.angle_beta   90.00
_cell.angle_gamma   90.00
#
_symmetry.space_group_name_H-M   'P 1'
#
loop_
_entity.id
_entity.type
_entity.pdbx_description
1 polymer ?
#
loop_
_entity_poly.entity_id
_entity_poly.type
_entity_poly.pdbx_seq_one_letter_code
_entity_poly.pdbx_strand_id
1 'polypeptide(L)'
;MNLICYLSNGYPTIESSIRIAKDYVEAGCDIIEVDFPSGNPFLEGEYIAGRMKAALENCNDYGKYMDGIQQMKNNHPDTQFIIVIYEDTLIRIGVERFIEFCAQNQIRDIIYVGGNKREVKNKMIENGIRISCYVQFHMPEEEIIAALASNGFVYMQAKPVNNNINPQYPTLKECINELKRRGIRGEIYTGVGIYTIDDIQMAKSSGADAVFIGSTILKLQTDIPKMKETIANFKKACNESLSAGVCDSLPDK
;
A
#
# COMPACT_ATOMS: atom_id res chain seq x y z
N MET A 1 -7.01 -11.34 6.96
CA MET A 1 -6.73 -10.07 6.25
C MET A 1 -5.25 -9.77 6.35
N ASN A 2 -4.59 -9.37 5.25
CA ASN A 2 -3.16 -9.08 5.24
C ASN A 2 -2.85 -7.69 5.82
N LEU A 3 -1.68 -7.58 6.47
CA LEU A 3 -1.13 -6.32 6.96
C LEU A 3 -0.01 -5.86 6.03
N ILE A 4 -0.14 -4.67 5.47
CA ILE A 4 0.84 -4.04 4.58
C ILE A 4 1.51 -2.90 5.35
N CYS A 5 2.84 -2.93 5.43
CA CYS A 5 3.63 -1.90 6.09
C CYS A 5 4.42 -1.09 5.06
N TYR A 6 4.19 0.24 5.05
CA TYR A 6 4.94 1.13 4.18
C TYR A 6 6.37 1.35 4.68
N LEU A 7 7.32 1.24 3.76
CA LEU A 7 8.74 1.43 3.99
C LEU A 7 9.29 2.50 3.06
N SER A 8 9.79 3.58 3.63
CA SER A 8 10.46 4.65 2.90
C SER A 8 11.88 4.23 2.57
N ASN A 9 12.13 3.85 1.31
CA ASN A 9 13.41 3.31 0.87
C ASN A 9 14.52 4.38 0.86
N GLY A 10 15.66 4.04 1.44
CA GLY A 10 16.81 4.94 1.53
C GLY A 10 16.75 5.97 2.66
N TYR A 11 15.75 5.94 3.54
CA TYR A 11 15.66 6.84 4.67
C TYR A 11 15.90 6.12 6.02
N PRO A 12 16.81 6.60 6.88
CA PRO A 12 17.81 7.62 6.56
C PRO A 12 18.90 7.12 5.59
N THR A 13 19.09 5.82 5.41
CA THR A 13 19.97 5.18 4.43
C THR A 13 19.34 3.89 3.88
N ILE A 14 19.88 3.38 2.78
CA ILE A 14 19.44 2.11 2.18
C ILE A 14 19.64 0.95 3.16
N GLU A 15 20.76 0.91 3.88
CA GLU A 15 21.06 -0.13 4.88
C GLU A 15 20.05 -0.08 6.05
N SER A 16 19.60 1.13 6.42
CA SER A 16 18.54 1.28 7.42
C SER A 16 17.22 0.70 6.93
N SER A 17 16.87 0.94 5.67
CA SER A 17 15.66 0.37 5.06
C SER A 17 15.68 -1.16 5.06
N ILE A 18 16.85 -1.77 4.75
CA ILE A 18 17.02 -3.23 4.80
C ILE A 18 16.80 -3.77 6.22
N ARG A 19 17.32 -3.09 7.24
CA ARG A 19 17.10 -3.48 8.66
C ARG A 19 15.64 -3.34 9.06
N ILE A 20 14.99 -2.23 8.68
CA ILE A 20 13.57 -2.00 8.97
C ILE A 20 12.67 -3.03 8.28
N ALA A 21 12.98 -3.42 7.05
CA ALA A 21 12.24 -4.49 6.37
C ALA A 21 12.26 -5.80 7.18
N LYS A 22 13.43 -6.17 7.72
CA LYS A 22 13.58 -7.32 8.62
C LYS A 22 12.71 -7.17 9.87
N ASP A 23 12.76 -6.00 10.52
CA ASP A 23 11.98 -5.74 11.74
C ASP A 23 10.46 -5.81 11.47
N TYR A 24 10.00 -5.34 10.29
CA TYR A 24 8.61 -5.45 9.87
C TYR A 24 8.17 -6.92 9.73
N VAL A 25 8.96 -7.73 9.04
CA VAL A 25 8.64 -9.16 8.82
C VAL A 25 8.65 -9.91 10.15
N GLU A 26 9.65 -9.71 11.00
CA GLU A 26 9.72 -10.32 12.33
C GLU A 26 8.54 -9.94 13.23
N ALA A 27 7.97 -8.75 13.05
CA ALA A 27 6.81 -8.27 13.79
C ALA A 27 5.46 -8.76 13.23
N GLY A 28 5.47 -9.46 12.07
CA GLY A 28 4.28 -10.07 11.48
C GLY A 28 3.66 -9.30 10.31
N CYS A 29 4.40 -8.38 9.68
CA CYS A 29 3.99 -7.78 8.42
C CYS A 29 3.92 -8.85 7.32
N ASP A 30 2.82 -8.89 6.57
CA ASP A 30 2.65 -9.85 5.47
C ASP A 30 3.21 -9.32 4.15
N ILE A 31 3.06 -8.02 3.91
CA ILE A 31 3.43 -7.38 2.65
C ILE A 31 4.19 -6.09 2.96
N ILE A 32 5.34 -5.91 2.35
CA ILE A 32 6.09 -4.65 2.44
C ILE A 32 5.73 -3.80 1.22
N GLU A 33 5.15 -2.62 1.47
CA GLU A 33 5.03 -1.55 0.49
C GLU A 33 6.31 -0.71 0.53
N VAL A 34 7.10 -0.75 -0.53
CA VAL A 34 8.39 -0.04 -0.61
C VAL A 34 8.40 0.97 -1.74
N ASP A 35 8.81 2.20 -1.46
CA ASP A 35 8.90 3.24 -2.47
C ASP A 35 10.27 3.26 -3.20
N PHE A 36 10.24 3.80 -4.43
CA PHE A 36 11.39 4.45 -5.02
C PHE A 36 11.26 5.95 -4.77
N PRO A 37 12.21 6.60 -4.07
CA PRO A 37 12.07 8.01 -3.76
C PRO A 37 11.96 8.86 -5.03
N SER A 38 10.95 9.75 -5.06
CA SER A 38 10.70 10.67 -6.17
C SER A 38 11.22 12.08 -5.85
N GLY A 39 11.70 12.76 -6.87
CA GLY A 39 12.00 14.19 -6.80
C GLY A 39 10.76 15.09 -6.80
N ASN A 40 9.60 14.53 -7.19
CA ASN A 40 8.31 15.22 -7.24
C ASN A 40 7.17 14.32 -6.72
N PRO A 41 7.13 14.01 -5.40
CA PRO A 41 6.13 13.12 -4.81
C PRO A 41 4.81 13.88 -4.54
N PHE A 42 4.12 14.32 -5.58
CA PHE A 42 3.00 15.26 -5.53
C PHE A 42 1.73 14.72 -4.84
N LEU A 43 1.63 13.42 -4.61
CA LEU A 43 0.52 12.80 -3.84
C LEU A 43 0.87 12.61 -2.36
N GLU A 44 2.14 12.75 -1.97
CA GLU A 44 2.57 12.50 -0.61
C GLU A 44 2.41 13.73 0.28
N GLY A 45 2.07 13.48 1.55
CA GLY A 45 2.15 14.52 2.57
C GLY A 45 3.60 14.92 2.88
N GLU A 46 3.78 16.10 3.47
CA GLU A 46 5.11 16.68 3.77
C GLU A 46 6.06 15.71 4.47
N TYR A 47 5.55 14.87 5.36
CA TYR A 47 6.36 13.92 6.12
C TYR A 47 7.01 12.85 5.23
N ILE A 48 6.25 12.22 4.33
CA ILE A 48 6.78 11.21 3.40
C ILE A 48 7.62 11.89 2.32
N ALA A 49 7.15 12.99 1.75
CA ALA A 49 7.90 13.78 0.76
C ALA A 49 9.27 14.23 1.30
N GLY A 50 9.32 14.66 2.57
CA GLY A 50 10.58 15.02 3.24
C GLY A 50 11.55 13.84 3.37
N ARG A 51 11.04 12.63 3.64
CA ARG A 51 11.86 11.40 3.68
C ARG A 51 12.42 11.03 2.31
N MET A 52 11.60 11.10 1.26
CA MET A 52 12.04 10.87 -0.12
C MET A 52 13.14 11.86 -0.54
N LYS A 53 12.94 13.14 -0.20
CA LYS A 53 13.95 14.19 -0.45
C LYS A 53 15.27 13.87 0.26
N ALA A 54 15.23 13.56 1.55
CA ALA A 54 16.43 13.22 2.33
C ALA A 54 17.12 11.96 1.79
N ALA A 55 16.35 10.96 1.35
CA ALA A 55 16.90 9.76 0.71
C ALA A 55 17.68 10.12 -0.57
N LEU A 56 17.10 10.96 -1.44
CA LEU A 56 17.75 11.39 -2.69
C LEU A 56 18.96 12.31 -2.45
N GLU A 57 18.99 13.10 -1.39
CA GLU A 57 20.15 13.89 -0.97
C GLU A 57 21.31 12.99 -0.52
N ASN A 58 21.01 11.87 0.14
CA ASN A 58 22.01 10.90 0.58
C ASN A 58 22.48 9.99 -0.56
N CYS A 59 21.59 9.60 -1.46
CA CYS A 59 21.89 8.74 -2.59
C CYS A 59 20.95 9.05 -3.77
N ASN A 60 21.48 9.46 -4.91
CA ASN A 60 20.72 9.72 -6.14
C ASN A 60 20.87 8.63 -7.20
N ASP A 61 21.47 7.50 -6.84
CA ASP A 61 21.67 6.34 -7.71
C ASP A 61 20.56 5.31 -7.49
N TYR A 62 19.62 5.24 -8.42
CA TYR A 62 18.51 4.28 -8.35
C TYR A 62 18.94 2.81 -8.46
N GLY A 63 20.14 2.53 -9.00
CA GLY A 63 20.71 1.18 -8.96
C GLY A 63 20.88 0.69 -7.52
N LYS A 64 21.39 1.54 -6.64
CA LYS A 64 21.56 1.20 -5.21
C LYS A 64 20.23 0.96 -4.49
N TYR A 65 19.16 1.70 -4.84
CA TYR A 65 17.82 1.44 -4.31
C TYR A 65 17.28 0.08 -4.79
N MET A 66 17.51 -0.26 -6.06
CA MET A 66 17.17 -1.57 -6.62
C MET A 66 17.93 -2.69 -5.89
N ASP A 67 19.25 -2.54 -5.71
CA ASP A 67 20.08 -3.49 -4.95
C ASP A 67 19.57 -3.67 -3.53
N GLY A 68 19.17 -2.58 -2.87
CA GLY A 68 18.57 -2.61 -1.53
C GLY A 68 17.27 -3.41 -1.47
N ILE A 69 16.34 -3.18 -2.41
CA ILE A 69 15.08 -3.96 -2.51
C ILE A 69 15.38 -5.42 -2.82
N GLN A 70 16.31 -5.71 -3.72
CA GLN A 70 16.73 -7.08 -4.02
C GLN A 70 17.26 -7.79 -2.77
N GLN A 71 18.08 -7.09 -1.97
CA GLN A 71 18.59 -7.65 -0.73
C GLN A 71 17.48 -7.90 0.30
N MET A 72 16.50 -6.98 0.43
CA MET A 72 15.32 -7.19 1.26
C MET A 72 14.55 -8.44 0.83
N LYS A 73 14.32 -8.60 -0.48
CA LYS A 73 13.61 -9.74 -1.06
C LYS A 73 14.36 -11.05 -0.87
N ASN A 74 15.68 -11.06 -1.04
CA ASN A 74 16.52 -12.23 -0.80
C ASN A 74 16.54 -12.66 0.67
N ASN A 75 16.51 -11.70 1.60
CA ASN A 75 16.45 -11.97 3.03
C ASN A 75 15.07 -12.50 3.47
N HIS A 76 14.01 -12.18 2.72
CA HIS A 76 12.62 -12.51 3.03
C HIS A 76 11.89 -13.03 1.78
N PRO A 77 12.28 -14.21 1.25
CA PRO A 77 11.79 -14.71 -0.04
C PRO A 77 10.27 -14.94 -0.05
N ASP A 78 9.69 -15.31 1.08
CA ASP A 78 8.27 -15.58 1.23
C ASP A 78 7.42 -14.33 1.45
N THR A 79 8.05 -13.17 1.76
CA THR A 79 7.34 -11.91 1.95
C THR A 79 7.00 -11.30 0.60
N GLN A 80 5.76 -10.90 0.43
CA GLN A 80 5.31 -10.16 -0.74
C GLN A 80 5.78 -8.70 -0.68
N PHE A 81 6.11 -8.14 -1.85
CA PHE A 81 6.49 -6.74 -2.00
C PHE A 81 5.55 -6.05 -2.98
N ILE A 82 5.15 -4.83 -2.64
CA ILE A 82 4.47 -3.88 -3.52
C ILE A 82 5.42 -2.70 -3.70
N ILE A 83 5.68 -2.30 -4.94
CA ILE A 83 6.52 -1.13 -5.21
C ILE A 83 5.64 0.08 -5.48
N VAL A 84 5.93 1.20 -4.79
CA VAL A 84 5.42 2.53 -5.15
C VAL A 84 6.44 3.22 -6.03
N ILE A 85 6.03 3.63 -7.22
CA ILE A 85 6.91 4.32 -8.16
C ILE A 85 6.18 5.45 -8.88
N TYR A 86 6.80 6.63 -8.86
CA TYR A 86 6.37 7.80 -9.61
C TYR A 86 6.89 7.75 -11.05
N GLU A 87 6.13 8.31 -11.97
CA GLU A 87 6.47 8.29 -13.41
C GLU A 87 7.83 8.93 -13.70
N ASP A 88 8.18 10.03 -13.05
CA ASP A 88 9.48 10.70 -13.20
C ASP A 88 10.63 9.78 -12.79
N THR A 89 10.47 9.08 -11.69
CA THR A 89 11.44 8.10 -11.18
C THR A 89 11.57 6.89 -12.13
N LEU A 90 10.43 6.35 -12.59
CA LEU A 90 10.42 5.23 -13.54
C LEU A 90 11.16 5.60 -14.85
N ILE A 91 10.92 6.81 -15.36
CA ILE A 91 11.62 7.29 -16.57
C ILE A 91 13.13 7.41 -16.33
N ARG A 92 13.55 7.89 -15.16
CA ARG A 92 14.98 8.01 -14.80
C ARG A 92 15.66 6.65 -14.62
N ILE A 93 14.96 5.66 -14.09
CA ILE A 93 15.47 4.28 -14.01
C ILE A 93 15.55 3.64 -15.40
N GLY A 94 14.59 3.93 -16.27
CA GLY A 94 14.31 3.25 -17.53
C GLY A 94 13.28 2.14 -17.38
N VAL A 95 12.24 2.18 -18.21
CA VAL A 95 11.09 1.27 -18.12
C VAL A 95 11.52 -0.19 -18.26
N GLU A 96 12.36 -0.49 -19.24
CA GLU A 96 12.88 -1.84 -19.49
C GLU A 96 13.66 -2.37 -18.28
N ARG A 97 14.59 -1.58 -17.77
CA ARG A 97 15.41 -1.92 -16.61
C ARG A 97 14.55 -2.20 -15.37
N PHE A 98 13.49 -1.39 -15.17
CA PHE A 98 12.56 -1.59 -14.07
C PHE A 98 11.75 -2.90 -14.23
N ILE A 99 11.28 -3.20 -15.45
CA ILE A 99 10.58 -4.45 -15.76
C ILE A 99 11.47 -5.66 -15.48
N GLU A 100 12.72 -5.64 -15.98
CA GLU A 100 13.69 -6.70 -15.72
C GLU A 100 13.95 -6.89 -14.23
N PHE A 101 14.12 -5.80 -13.50
CA PHE A 101 14.28 -5.84 -12.04
C PHE A 101 13.08 -6.49 -11.33
N CYS A 102 11.87 -6.11 -11.71
CA CYS A 102 10.65 -6.70 -11.15
C CYS A 102 10.56 -8.20 -11.43
N ALA A 103 10.87 -8.61 -12.66
CA ALA A 103 10.88 -10.03 -13.05
C ALA A 103 11.92 -10.84 -12.29
N GLN A 104 13.15 -10.36 -12.17
CA GLN A 104 14.24 -11.03 -11.44
C GLN A 104 13.94 -11.21 -9.95
N ASN A 105 13.24 -10.26 -9.35
CA ASN A 105 12.89 -10.28 -7.93
C ASN A 105 11.48 -10.83 -7.65
N GLN A 106 10.76 -11.31 -8.67
CA GLN A 106 9.39 -11.83 -8.56
C GLN A 106 8.41 -10.83 -7.93
N ILE A 107 8.62 -9.53 -8.19
CA ILE A 107 7.76 -8.44 -7.74
C ILE A 107 6.79 -8.11 -8.89
N ARG A 108 5.49 -8.24 -8.62
CA ARG A 108 4.47 -8.04 -9.66
C ARG A 108 3.52 -6.89 -9.38
N ASP A 109 3.31 -6.56 -8.11
CA ASP A 109 2.33 -5.56 -7.69
C ASP A 109 2.96 -4.18 -7.57
N ILE A 110 2.45 -3.24 -8.34
CA ILE A 110 3.00 -1.90 -8.44
C ILE A 110 1.90 -0.86 -8.23
N ILE A 111 2.16 0.10 -7.35
CA ILE A 111 1.43 1.36 -7.26
C ILE A 111 2.17 2.36 -8.15
N TYR A 112 1.68 2.53 -9.36
CA TYR A 112 2.26 3.47 -10.32
C TYR A 112 1.58 4.82 -10.21
N VAL A 113 2.33 5.82 -9.78
CA VAL A 113 1.86 7.20 -9.62
C VAL A 113 2.37 8.04 -10.78
N GLY A 114 1.49 8.40 -11.67
CA GLY A 114 1.91 9.17 -12.83
C GLY A 114 0.79 9.52 -13.78
N GLY A 115 1.18 10.26 -14.76
CA GLY A 115 0.32 10.82 -15.76
C GLY A 115 -0.22 9.82 -16.78
N ASN A 116 -0.59 10.32 -17.93
CA ASN A 116 -1.38 9.62 -18.93
C ASN A 116 -0.55 8.81 -19.95
N LYS A 117 0.68 8.39 -19.63
CA LYS A 117 1.50 7.59 -20.57
C LYS A 117 0.98 6.16 -20.63
N ARG A 118 -0.08 5.95 -21.39
CA ARG A 118 -0.67 4.61 -21.61
C ARG A 118 0.37 3.60 -22.11
N GLU A 119 1.31 4.04 -22.95
CA GLU A 119 2.37 3.18 -23.49
C GLU A 119 3.24 2.57 -22.39
N VAL A 120 3.62 3.36 -21.39
CA VAL A 120 4.42 2.88 -20.26
C VAL A 120 3.64 1.85 -19.43
N LYS A 121 2.37 2.14 -19.11
CA LYS A 121 1.49 1.21 -18.41
C LYS A 121 1.30 -0.10 -19.18
N ASN A 122 0.98 -0.01 -20.47
CA ASN A 122 0.77 -1.18 -21.31
C ASN A 122 2.03 -2.04 -21.36
N LYS A 123 3.21 -1.43 -21.53
CA LYS A 123 4.47 -2.15 -21.56
C LYS A 123 4.75 -2.91 -20.25
N MET A 124 4.47 -2.31 -19.10
CA MET A 124 4.57 -2.99 -17.81
C MET A 124 3.58 -4.17 -17.71
N ILE A 125 2.33 -3.96 -18.10
CA ILE A 125 1.26 -5.00 -18.06
C ILE A 125 1.61 -6.18 -18.99
N GLU A 126 2.05 -5.92 -20.21
CA GLU A 126 2.47 -6.93 -21.19
C GLU A 126 3.64 -7.80 -20.69
N ASN A 127 4.42 -7.28 -19.75
CA ASN A 127 5.52 -7.98 -19.11
C ASN A 127 5.14 -8.56 -17.72
N GLY A 128 3.85 -8.71 -17.43
CA GLY A 128 3.34 -9.42 -16.26
C GLY A 128 3.29 -8.60 -14.97
N ILE A 129 3.49 -7.29 -15.06
CA ILE A 129 3.32 -6.38 -13.92
C ILE A 129 1.82 -6.09 -13.72
N ARG A 130 1.37 -6.14 -12.48
CA ARG A 130 0.02 -5.79 -12.05
C ARG A 130 0.03 -4.36 -11.50
N ILE A 131 -0.69 -3.46 -12.15
CA ILE A 131 -0.76 -2.05 -11.74
C ILE A 131 -2.06 -1.85 -10.95
N SER A 132 -1.95 -1.41 -9.71
CA SER A 132 -3.11 -1.11 -8.86
C SER A 132 -3.90 0.07 -9.39
N CYS A 133 -5.18 0.13 -9.02
CA CYS A 133 -6.04 1.27 -9.30
C CYS A 133 -6.56 1.86 -8.00
N TYR A 134 -6.36 3.15 -7.79
CA TYR A 134 -6.86 3.87 -6.62
C TYR A 134 -8.32 4.27 -6.83
N VAL A 135 -9.14 4.08 -5.79
CA VAL A 135 -10.53 4.54 -5.74
C VAL A 135 -10.75 5.35 -4.48
N GLN A 136 -11.15 6.60 -4.64
CA GLN A 136 -11.44 7.51 -3.54
C GLN A 136 -12.73 7.10 -2.81
N PHE A 137 -12.85 7.49 -1.54
CA PHE A 137 -13.98 7.12 -0.68
C PHE A 137 -15.34 7.56 -1.25
N HIS A 138 -15.41 8.68 -1.96
CA HIS A 138 -16.65 9.16 -2.56
C HIS A 138 -17.01 8.48 -3.89
N MET A 139 -16.20 7.48 -4.31
CA MET A 139 -16.52 6.59 -5.43
C MET A 139 -16.75 7.30 -6.76
N PRO A 140 -15.80 8.09 -7.30
CA PRO A 140 -15.94 8.72 -8.61
C PRO A 140 -16.09 7.65 -9.71
N GLU A 141 -17.04 7.84 -10.61
CA GLU A 141 -17.37 6.85 -11.64
C GLU A 141 -16.18 6.54 -12.56
N GLU A 142 -15.36 7.54 -12.89
CA GLU A 142 -14.15 7.35 -13.70
C GLU A 142 -13.11 6.44 -13.03
N GLU A 143 -12.98 6.51 -11.69
CA GLU A 143 -12.07 5.65 -10.93
C GLU A 143 -12.61 4.21 -10.84
N ILE A 144 -13.92 4.04 -10.71
CA ILE A 144 -14.57 2.71 -10.74
C ILE A 144 -14.36 2.06 -12.11
N ILE A 145 -14.56 2.79 -13.19
CA ILE A 145 -14.32 2.29 -14.56
C ILE A 145 -12.85 1.91 -14.74
N ALA A 146 -11.92 2.73 -14.25
CA ALA A 146 -10.50 2.43 -14.28
C ALA A 146 -10.16 1.18 -13.47
N ALA A 147 -10.77 1.00 -12.30
CA ALA A 147 -10.59 -0.17 -11.45
C ALA A 147 -11.11 -1.46 -12.12
N LEU A 148 -12.26 -1.39 -12.82
CA LEU A 148 -12.79 -2.52 -13.60
C LEU A 148 -11.87 -2.96 -14.75
N ALA A 149 -11.11 -2.02 -15.32
CA ALA A 149 -10.14 -2.27 -16.39
C ALA A 149 -8.74 -2.61 -15.88
N SER A 150 -8.49 -2.50 -14.59
CA SER A 150 -7.18 -2.75 -13.97
C SER A 150 -6.86 -4.25 -13.90
N ASN A 151 -5.56 -4.57 -13.99
CA ASN A 151 -5.04 -5.92 -13.81
C ASN A 151 -4.43 -6.16 -12.41
N GLY A 152 -4.38 -5.13 -11.57
CA GLY A 152 -3.87 -5.18 -10.20
C GLY A 152 -4.98 -5.15 -9.15
N PHE A 153 -4.59 -5.04 -7.89
CA PHE A 153 -5.55 -4.83 -6.80
C PHE A 153 -6.19 -3.44 -6.87
N VAL A 154 -7.38 -3.31 -6.29
CA VAL A 154 -7.99 -2.00 -6.06
C VAL A 154 -7.49 -1.43 -4.74
N TYR A 155 -6.88 -0.25 -4.79
CA TYR A 155 -6.51 0.50 -3.60
C TYR A 155 -7.67 1.41 -3.22
N MET A 156 -8.52 0.95 -2.29
CA MET A 156 -9.68 1.70 -1.82
C MET A 156 -9.32 2.63 -0.68
N GLN A 157 -9.66 3.91 -0.79
CA GLN A 157 -9.52 4.86 0.31
C GLN A 157 -10.41 4.44 1.48
N ALA A 158 -9.82 4.26 2.68
CA ALA A 158 -10.53 3.69 3.82
C ALA A 158 -11.46 4.68 4.53
N LYS A 159 -11.13 5.97 4.50
CA LYS A 159 -11.91 7.06 5.14
C LYS A 159 -12.01 8.27 4.21
N PRO A 160 -13.09 9.05 4.31
CA PRO A 160 -13.23 10.25 3.50
C PRO A 160 -12.18 11.30 3.87
N VAL A 161 -11.63 11.96 2.87
CA VAL A 161 -10.80 13.17 3.02
C VAL A 161 -11.73 14.39 2.88
N ASN A 162 -11.56 15.38 3.75
CA ASN A 162 -12.37 16.61 3.75
C ASN A 162 -13.89 16.37 3.78
N ASN A 163 -14.34 15.32 4.46
CA ASN A 163 -15.75 14.91 4.52
C ASN A 163 -16.41 14.69 3.14
N ASN A 164 -15.62 14.39 2.12
CA ASN A 164 -16.14 14.06 0.79
C ASN A 164 -16.72 12.66 0.79
N ILE A 165 -18.03 12.55 1.03
CA ILE A 165 -18.76 11.28 1.15
C ILE A 165 -19.84 11.23 0.07
N ASN A 166 -19.93 10.09 -0.63
CA ASN A 166 -21.06 9.80 -1.49
C ASN A 166 -22.25 9.32 -0.62
N PRO A 167 -23.40 10.00 -0.65
CA PRO A 167 -24.56 9.59 0.15
C PRO A 167 -25.10 8.19 -0.20
N GLN A 168 -24.79 7.66 -1.37
CA GLN A 168 -25.18 6.31 -1.80
C GLN A 168 -24.29 5.22 -1.17
N TYR A 169 -23.05 5.58 -0.79
CA TYR A 169 -22.07 4.67 -0.22
C TYR A 169 -21.37 5.34 0.96
N PRO A 170 -22.09 5.63 2.05
CA PRO A 170 -21.57 6.42 3.17
C PRO A 170 -20.54 5.69 4.05
N THR A 171 -20.38 4.38 3.88
CA THR A 171 -19.44 3.56 4.66
C THR A 171 -18.46 2.81 3.76
N LEU A 172 -17.28 2.45 4.30
CA LEU A 172 -16.31 1.62 3.58
C LEU A 172 -16.90 0.28 3.12
N LYS A 173 -17.79 -0.31 3.94
CA LYS A 173 -18.47 -1.55 3.60
C LYS A 173 -19.35 -1.40 2.36
N GLU A 174 -20.08 -0.31 2.25
CA GLU A 174 -20.93 -0.04 1.09
C GLU A 174 -20.08 0.25 -0.16
N CYS A 175 -18.98 0.99 -0.02
CA CYS A 175 -18.03 1.19 -1.12
C CYS A 175 -17.48 -0.14 -1.65
N ILE A 176 -16.97 -1.00 -0.76
CA ILE A 176 -16.44 -2.33 -1.15
C ILE A 176 -17.52 -3.21 -1.77
N ASN A 177 -18.72 -3.23 -1.20
CA ASN A 177 -19.83 -4.00 -1.74
C ASN A 177 -20.22 -3.51 -3.14
N GLU A 178 -20.24 -2.21 -3.38
CA GLU A 178 -20.52 -1.64 -4.69
C GLU A 178 -19.43 -2.01 -5.71
N LEU A 179 -18.15 -1.91 -5.35
CA LEU A 179 -17.07 -2.34 -6.23
C LEU A 179 -17.23 -3.82 -6.65
N LYS A 180 -17.53 -4.69 -5.68
CA LYS A 180 -17.78 -6.12 -5.94
C LYS A 180 -19.03 -6.33 -6.80
N ARG A 181 -20.12 -5.60 -6.53
CA ARG A 181 -21.36 -5.63 -7.34
C ARG A 181 -21.12 -5.18 -8.77
N ARG A 182 -20.28 -4.18 -8.99
CA ARG A 182 -19.89 -3.66 -10.32
C ARG A 182 -19.02 -4.64 -11.09
N GLY A 183 -18.44 -5.64 -10.46
CA GLY A 183 -17.69 -6.70 -11.13
C GLY A 183 -16.21 -6.77 -10.79
N ILE A 184 -15.71 -6.01 -9.79
CA ILE A 184 -14.36 -6.21 -9.27
C ILE A 184 -14.26 -7.63 -8.70
N ARG A 185 -13.34 -8.42 -9.24
CA ARG A 185 -13.06 -9.81 -8.83
C ARG A 185 -11.70 -9.96 -8.14
N GLY A 186 -10.84 -8.96 -8.31
CA GLY A 186 -9.53 -8.89 -7.67
C GLY A 186 -9.61 -8.48 -6.21
N GLU A 187 -8.46 -8.47 -5.57
CA GLU A 187 -8.30 -8.07 -4.18
C GLU A 187 -8.56 -6.56 -4.01
N ILE A 188 -9.19 -6.20 -2.90
CA ILE A 188 -9.43 -4.81 -2.49
C ILE A 188 -8.63 -4.55 -1.23
N TYR A 189 -7.57 -3.77 -1.35
CA TYR A 189 -6.73 -3.32 -0.25
C TYR A 189 -7.15 -1.92 0.18
N THR A 190 -7.14 -1.65 1.47
CA THR A 190 -7.60 -0.35 1.98
C THR A 190 -6.49 0.40 2.69
N GLY A 191 -6.43 1.70 2.44
CA GLY A 191 -5.46 2.60 3.06
C GLY A 191 -6.00 4.02 3.13
N VAL A 192 -5.13 4.96 3.52
CA VAL A 192 -5.50 6.36 3.75
C VAL A 192 -6.60 6.47 4.82
N GLY A 193 -6.17 6.65 6.07
CA GLY A 193 -7.08 6.77 7.22
C GLY A 193 -7.08 5.56 8.15
N ILE A 194 -6.15 4.62 8.00
CA ILE A 194 -5.94 3.49 8.91
C ILE A 194 -4.80 3.83 9.87
N TYR A 195 -5.11 4.03 11.14
CA TYR A 195 -4.14 4.45 12.16
C TYR A 195 -4.24 3.65 13.45
N THR A 196 -5.38 2.99 13.72
CA THR A 196 -5.71 2.34 14.98
C THR A 196 -6.18 0.90 14.76
N ILE A 197 -6.27 0.12 15.84
CA ILE A 197 -6.86 -1.23 15.82
C ILE A 197 -8.32 -1.18 15.36
N ASP A 198 -9.07 -0.19 15.80
CA ASP A 198 -10.49 -0.02 15.40
C ASP A 198 -10.62 0.21 13.89
N ASP A 199 -9.69 0.96 13.29
CA ASP A 199 -9.65 1.16 11.84
C ASP A 199 -9.40 -0.16 11.09
N ILE A 200 -8.51 -1.00 11.62
CA ILE A 200 -8.23 -2.34 11.07
C ILE A 200 -9.48 -3.22 11.17
N GLN A 201 -10.16 -3.20 12.30
CA GLN A 201 -11.41 -3.95 12.50
C GLN A 201 -12.53 -3.45 11.57
N MET A 202 -12.63 -2.13 11.39
CA MET A 202 -13.54 -1.51 10.41
C MET A 202 -13.25 -2.00 9.00
N ALA A 203 -11.98 -1.94 8.55
CA ALA A 203 -11.59 -2.40 7.22
C ALA A 203 -11.91 -3.88 7.02
N LYS A 204 -11.58 -4.72 8.01
CA LYS A 204 -11.84 -6.16 7.99
C LYS A 204 -13.35 -6.46 7.94
N SER A 205 -14.17 -5.83 8.78
CA SER A 205 -15.63 -6.02 8.78
C SER A 205 -16.29 -5.48 7.51
N SER A 206 -15.63 -4.57 6.80
CA SER A 206 -16.04 -4.07 5.50
C SER A 206 -15.71 -5.03 4.34
N GLY A 207 -14.90 -6.06 4.58
CA GLY A 207 -14.55 -7.07 3.59
C GLY A 207 -13.32 -6.70 2.74
N ALA A 208 -12.39 -5.91 3.30
CA ALA A 208 -11.08 -5.66 2.72
C ALA A 208 -10.19 -6.92 2.81
N ASP A 209 -9.33 -7.12 1.82
CA ASP A 209 -8.39 -8.24 1.76
C ASP A 209 -7.06 -7.90 2.45
N ALA A 210 -6.68 -6.61 2.46
CA ALA A 210 -5.50 -6.09 3.16
C ALA A 210 -5.68 -4.64 3.62
N VAL A 211 -4.84 -4.23 4.58
CA VAL A 211 -4.76 -2.84 5.05
C VAL A 211 -3.35 -2.29 4.95
N PHE A 212 -3.24 -1.03 4.47
CA PHE A 212 -1.98 -0.29 4.44
C PHE A 212 -1.80 0.53 5.71
N ILE A 213 -0.64 0.38 6.34
CA ILE A 213 -0.22 1.20 7.47
C ILE A 213 1.06 1.95 7.09
N GLY A 214 0.96 3.26 6.99
CA GLY A 214 2.07 4.13 6.56
C GLY A 214 2.64 4.96 7.71
N SER A 215 2.20 6.20 7.83
CA SER A 215 2.79 7.21 8.73
C SER A 215 2.86 6.79 10.20
N THR A 216 1.93 5.98 10.68
CA THR A 216 1.92 5.46 12.07
C THR A 216 3.19 4.67 12.35
N ILE A 217 3.55 3.74 11.46
CA ILE A 217 4.75 2.89 11.62
C ILE A 217 6.02 3.68 11.33
N LEU A 218 6.01 4.52 10.30
CA LEU A 218 7.18 5.36 9.96
C LEU A 218 7.62 6.26 11.12
N LYS A 219 6.68 6.81 11.89
CA LYS A 219 6.98 7.65 13.06
C LYS A 219 7.61 6.87 14.22
N LEU A 220 7.43 5.57 14.27
CA LEU A 220 7.98 4.68 15.30
C LEU A 220 9.34 4.10 14.94
N GLN A 221 9.89 4.36 13.76
CA GLN A 221 11.18 3.81 13.32
C GLN A 221 12.40 4.27 14.16
N THR A 222 12.24 5.29 15.01
CA THR A 222 13.23 5.70 16.01
C THR A 222 13.14 4.92 17.33
N ASP A 223 12.05 4.14 17.52
CA ASP A 223 11.80 3.28 18.68
C ASP A 223 11.40 1.88 18.16
N ILE A 224 12.39 1.09 17.78
CA ILE A 224 12.20 -0.23 17.16
C ILE A 224 11.36 -1.19 18.01
N PRO A 225 11.56 -1.30 19.34
CA PRO A 225 10.72 -2.15 20.17
C PRO A 225 9.24 -1.77 20.09
N LYS A 226 8.91 -0.49 20.19
CA LYS A 226 7.53 0.01 20.10
C LYS A 226 6.95 -0.16 18.70
N MET A 227 7.74 0.05 17.67
CA MET A 227 7.34 -0.20 16.28
C MET A 227 6.94 -1.66 16.09
N LYS A 228 7.78 -2.61 16.51
CA LYS A 228 7.51 -4.05 16.42
C LYS A 228 6.28 -4.45 17.22
N GLU A 229 6.12 -3.96 18.44
CA GLU A 229 4.92 -4.18 19.24
C GLU A 229 3.66 -3.67 18.55
N THR A 230 3.72 -2.48 17.96
CA THR A 230 2.58 -1.88 17.24
C THR A 230 2.20 -2.73 16.01
N ILE A 231 3.18 -3.17 15.23
CA ILE A 231 2.94 -4.06 14.07
C ILE A 231 2.32 -5.38 14.52
N ALA A 232 2.86 -6.00 15.59
CA ALA A 232 2.32 -7.25 16.11
C ALA A 232 0.87 -7.11 16.59
N ASN A 233 0.53 -6.01 17.26
CA ASN A 233 -0.84 -5.72 17.69
C ASN A 233 -1.77 -5.51 16.48
N PHE A 234 -1.33 -4.81 15.44
CA PHE A 234 -2.08 -4.64 14.21
C PHE A 234 -2.29 -5.96 13.47
N LYS A 235 -1.24 -6.79 13.40
CA LYS A 235 -1.33 -8.14 12.81
C LYS A 235 -2.32 -9.03 13.57
N LYS A 236 -2.30 -8.96 14.90
CA LYS A 236 -3.28 -9.66 15.74
C LYS A 236 -4.71 -9.23 15.38
N ALA A 237 -4.99 -7.94 15.29
CA ALA A 237 -6.30 -7.41 14.88
C ALA A 237 -6.70 -7.87 13.46
N CYS A 238 -5.76 -7.98 12.52
CA CYS A 238 -6.01 -8.56 11.20
C CYS A 238 -6.44 -10.04 11.26
N ASN A 239 -5.95 -10.80 12.24
CA ASN A 239 -6.19 -12.24 12.35
C ASN A 239 -7.40 -12.59 13.25
N GLU A 240 -7.75 -11.74 14.23
CA GLU A 240 -8.87 -11.99 15.14
C GLU A 240 -10.16 -12.23 14.36
N SER A 241 -10.95 -13.24 14.79
CA SER A 241 -12.30 -13.44 14.24
C SER A 241 -13.16 -12.23 14.54
N LEU A 242 -13.95 -11.78 13.57
CA LEU A 242 -14.98 -10.78 13.84
C LEU A 242 -15.91 -11.37 14.90
N SER A 243 -15.91 -10.81 16.11
CA SER A 243 -16.88 -11.18 17.12
C SER A 243 -18.28 -10.98 16.51
N ALA A 244 -19.08 -12.05 16.46
CA ALA A 244 -20.47 -11.95 16.08
C ALA A 244 -21.08 -10.88 17.00
N GLY A 245 -21.54 -9.77 16.42
CA GLY A 245 -22.17 -8.72 17.19
C GLY A 245 -23.23 -9.34 18.09
N VAL A 246 -23.15 -9.04 19.37
CA VAL A 246 -24.21 -9.34 20.32
C VAL A 246 -25.47 -8.70 19.73
N CYS A 247 -26.34 -9.53 19.21
CA CYS A 247 -27.71 -9.12 18.86
C CYS A 247 -28.37 -8.74 20.20
N ASP A 248 -28.36 -7.43 20.52
CA ASP A 248 -29.14 -6.93 21.61
C ASP A 248 -30.61 -7.29 21.30
N SER A 249 -31.03 -8.38 21.92
CA SER A 249 -32.44 -8.73 22.03
C SER A 249 -33.14 -7.54 22.72
N LEU A 250 -33.90 -6.79 21.95
CA LEU A 250 -34.87 -5.85 22.49
C LEU A 250 -35.78 -6.63 23.47
N PRO A 251 -35.98 -6.16 24.72
CA PRO A 251 -36.97 -6.76 25.59
C PRO A 251 -38.35 -6.43 25.03
N ASP A 252 -39.10 -7.46 24.74
CA ASP A 252 -40.56 -7.37 24.53
C ASP A 252 -41.23 -6.58 25.65
N LYS A 253 -41.89 -5.50 25.29
CA LYS A 253 -42.99 -4.91 26.07
C LYS A 253 -44.08 -4.45 25.13
#